data_2f79349ec4d88f69eaa99de4da6707f8
#
_entry.id   2f79349ec4d88f69eaa99de4da6707f8
#
_cell.length_a   1.000
_cell.length_b   1.000
_cell.length_c   1.000
_cell.angle_alpha   90.00
_cell.angle_beta   90.00
_cell.angle_gamma   90.00
#
_symmetry.space_group_name_H-M   'P 1'
#
loop_
_entity.id
_entity.type
_entity.pdbx_description
1 polymer ?
#
loop_
_entity_poly.entity_id
_entity_poly.type
_entity_poly.pdbx_seq_one_letter_code
_entity_poly.pdbx_strand_id
1 'polypeptide(L)'
;TGVQTCALPLYPDDPLPPLVKAGLAHVQFETIHPFLDGNGRIGRMFITLLVEHWGLLDQPLLYPSVAFKRRRQEYYARLAAVRTDGDWERWTAFFLDCVKDAADDGARVAQAIHALMGRDRARVVHHERATITAVKLLDLLPSNPVLTVLRASELLGITAPPARKAIDLLEELGVLRETTGKQRDRVYAYHAYLELLTES
;
A
#
# COMPACT_ATOMS: atom_id res chain seq x y z
N THR A 1 11.39 -23.29 -38.98
CA THR A 1 11.96 -22.94 -37.66
C THR A 1 11.31 -21.63 -37.21
N GLY A 2 10.15 -21.77 -36.54
CA GLY A 2 9.50 -20.60 -35.94
C GLY A 2 10.32 -20.16 -34.72
N VAL A 3 10.91 -18.99 -34.81
CA VAL A 3 11.39 -18.26 -33.62
C VAL A 3 10.13 -17.88 -32.86
N GLN A 4 9.81 -18.60 -31.77
CA GLN A 4 8.83 -18.12 -30.81
C GLN A 4 9.38 -16.84 -30.21
N THR A 5 8.86 -15.70 -30.66
CA THR A 5 9.12 -14.42 -30.01
C THR A 5 8.42 -14.44 -28.65
N CYS A 6 9.20 -14.59 -27.60
CA CYS A 6 8.73 -14.46 -26.21
C CYS A 6 8.43 -12.97 -25.91
N ALA A 7 7.57 -12.33 -26.70
CA ALA A 7 7.16 -10.96 -26.48
C ALA A 7 6.08 -10.90 -25.39
N LEU A 8 6.19 -9.94 -24.50
CA LEU A 8 5.11 -9.62 -23.56
C LEU A 8 3.95 -8.99 -24.32
N PRO A 9 2.67 -9.24 -23.96
CA PRO A 9 1.49 -8.69 -24.64
C PRO A 9 1.28 -7.21 -24.24
N LEU A 10 2.23 -6.35 -24.62
CA LEU A 10 2.26 -4.93 -24.24
C LEU A 10 1.95 -3.99 -25.40
N TYR A 11 1.41 -4.52 -26.51
CA TYR A 11 1.09 -3.71 -27.68
C TYR A 11 -0.01 -2.68 -27.34
N PRO A 12 0.23 -1.38 -27.62
CA PRO A 12 -0.75 -0.32 -27.35
C PRO A 12 -2.10 -0.54 -28.05
N ASP A 13 -2.06 -1.06 -29.29
CA ASP A 13 -3.23 -1.24 -30.17
C ASP A 13 -4.01 -2.55 -29.90
N ASP A 14 -3.61 -3.34 -28.90
CA ASP A 14 -4.33 -4.57 -28.56
C ASP A 14 -5.68 -4.22 -27.92
N PRO A 15 -6.80 -4.75 -28.43
CA PRO A 15 -8.17 -4.46 -27.95
C PRO A 15 -8.48 -5.04 -26.58
N LEU A 16 -7.61 -5.88 -25.99
CA LEU A 16 -7.83 -6.47 -24.69
C LEU A 16 -7.86 -5.41 -23.57
N PRO A 17 -8.75 -5.57 -22.57
CA PRO A 17 -8.76 -4.70 -21.40
C PRO A 17 -7.39 -4.66 -20.70
N PRO A 18 -6.95 -3.50 -20.20
CA PRO A 18 -5.63 -3.35 -19.59
C PRO A 18 -5.35 -4.34 -18.45
N LEU A 19 -6.33 -4.63 -17.58
CA LEU A 19 -6.16 -5.63 -16.51
C LEU A 19 -5.93 -7.04 -17.06
N VAL A 20 -6.63 -7.43 -18.15
CA VAL A 20 -6.40 -8.72 -18.81
C VAL A 20 -4.98 -8.77 -19.36
N LYS A 21 -4.53 -7.71 -20.05
CA LYS A 21 -3.15 -7.60 -20.56
C LYS A 21 -2.12 -7.72 -19.44
N ALA A 22 -2.37 -7.10 -18.26
CA ALA A 22 -1.49 -7.21 -17.11
C ALA A 22 -1.38 -8.66 -16.60
N GLY A 23 -2.50 -9.38 -16.53
CA GLY A 23 -2.53 -10.81 -16.17
C GLY A 23 -1.77 -11.69 -17.14
N LEU A 24 -1.95 -11.48 -18.45
CA LEU A 24 -1.24 -12.23 -19.50
C LEU A 24 0.27 -11.91 -19.48
N ALA A 25 0.64 -10.64 -19.35
CA ALA A 25 2.04 -10.20 -19.23
C ALA A 25 2.73 -10.82 -18.01
N HIS A 26 2.03 -10.93 -16.90
CA HIS A 26 2.54 -11.56 -15.70
C HIS A 26 2.87 -13.06 -15.91
N VAL A 27 1.94 -13.83 -16.51
CA VAL A 27 2.19 -15.25 -16.83
C VAL A 27 3.38 -15.39 -17.76
N GLN A 28 3.44 -14.56 -18.80
CA GLN A 28 4.53 -14.60 -19.76
C GLN A 28 5.87 -14.29 -19.08
N PHE A 29 5.92 -13.28 -18.22
CA PHE A 29 7.11 -12.96 -17.44
C PHE A 29 7.54 -14.13 -16.54
N GLU A 30 6.61 -14.74 -15.81
CA GLU A 30 6.88 -15.92 -14.96
C GLU A 30 7.30 -17.15 -15.79
N THR A 31 6.91 -17.23 -17.05
CA THR A 31 7.29 -18.30 -17.97
C THR A 31 8.69 -18.09 -18.54
N ILE A 32 9.03 -16.86 -18.94
CA ILE A 32 10.38 -16.49 -19.43
C ILE A 32 11.40 -16.62 -18.31
N HIS A 33 11.04 -16.26 -17.09
CA HIS A 33 11.86 -16.37 -15.88
C HIS A 33 13.26 -15.76 -16.04
N PRO A 34 13.39 -14.47 -16.43
CA PRO A 34 14.63 -13.91 -16.96
C PRO A 34 15.78 -13.74 -15.96
N PHE A 35 15.49 -13.81 -14.65
CA PHE A 35 16.48 -13.60 -13.60
C PHE A 35 16.83 -14.90 -12.88
N LEU A 36 18.03 -14.99 -12.32
CA LEU A 36 18.45 -16.14 -11.51
C LEU A 36 17.66 -16.26 -10.21
N ASP A 37 17.24 -15.14 -9.60
CA ASP A 37 16.38 -15.08 -8.41
C ASP A 37 15.48 -13.84 -8.45
N GLY A 38 14.40 -13.86 -7.69
CA GLY A 38 13.50 -12.72 -7.50
C GLY A 38 12.44 -12.55 -8.59
N ASN A 39 12.32 -13.45 -9.57
CA ASN A 39 11.35 -13.32 -10.65
C ASN A 39 9.92 -13.13 -10.14
N GLY A 40 9.48 -13.92 -9.18
CA GLY A 40 8.15 -13.79 -8.62
C GLY A 40 7.89 -12.44 -7.92
N ARG A 41 8.91 -11.83 -7.29
CA ARG A 41 8.79 -10.47 -6.70
C ARG A 41 8.67 -9.42 -7.79
N ILE A 42 9.55 -9.50 -8.80
CA ILE A 42 9.56 -8.58 -9.94
C ILE A 42 8.28 -8.73 -10.76
N GLY A 43 7.85 -9.96 -11.05
CA GLY A 43 6.63 -10.22 -11.81
C GLY A 43 5.37 -9.66 -11.14
N ARG A 44 5.27 -9.73 -9.81
CA ARG A 44 4.15 -9.12 -9.10
C ARG A 44 4.23 -7.59 -9.04
N MET A 45 5.43 -7.02 -8.88
CA MET A 45 5.65 -5.57 -8.96
C MET A 45 5.34 -5.04 -10.37
N PHE A 46 5.65 -5.83 -11.40
CA PHE A 46 5.36 -5.50 -12.79
C PHE A 46 3.87 -5.29 -13.06
N ILE A 47 2.98 -6.09 -12.43
CA ILE A 47 1.52 -5.87 -12.50
C ILE A 47 1.17 -4.44 -12.05
N THR A 48 1.66 -4.04 -10.89
CA THR A 48 1.38 -2.70 -10.31
C THR A 48 1.87 -1.58 -11.24
N LEU A 49 3.08 -1.73 -11.80
CA LEU A 49 3.64 -0.76 -12.74
C LEU A 49 2.86 -0.68 -14.06
N LEU A 50 2.35 -1.80 -14.58
CA LEU A 50 1.52 -1.81 -15.80
C LEU A 50 0.18 -1.11 -15.57
N VAL A 51 -0.44 -1.35 -14.42
CA VAL A 51 -1.74 -0.74 -14.05
C VAL A 51 -1.59 0.78 -13.92
N GLU A 52 -0.49 1.27 -13.34
CA GLU A 52 -0.15 2.69 -13.26
C GLU A 52 0.16 3.25 -14.65
N HIS A 53 1.05 2.59 -15.42
CA HIS A 53 1.46 3.03 -16.76
C HIS A 53 0.27 3.22 -17.74
N TRP A 54 -0.74 2.36 -17.63
CA TRP A 54 -1.95 2.45 -18.46
C TRP A 54 -3.02 3.39 -17.87
N GLY A 55 -2.71 4.12 -16.80
CA GLY A 55 -3.59 5.13 -16.22
C GLY A 55 -4.83 4.57 -15.52
N LEU A 56 -4.80 3.30 -15.12
CA LEU A 56 -5.87 2.70 -14.30
C LEU A 56 -5.82 3.16 -12.85
N LEU A 57 -4.64 3.57 -12.40
CA LEU A 57 -4.40 4.17 -11.09
C LEU A 57 -3.39 5.32 -11.24
N ASP A 58 -3.62 6.43 -10.55
CA ASP A 58 -2.71 7.57 -10.50
C ASP A 58 -1.47 7.29 -9.63
N GLN A 59 -1.52 6.28 -8.78
CA GLN A 59 -0.47 5.86 -7.87
C GLN A 59 -0.42 4.33 -7.81
N PRO A 60 0.75 3.72 -7.59
CA PRO A 60 0.93 2.27 -7.55
C PRO A 60 0.39 1.65 -6.25
N LEU A 61 -0.90 1.83 -5.96
CA LEU A 61 -1.55 1.40 -4.72
C LEU A 61 -2.21 0.01 -4.79
N LEU A 62 -2.16 -0.66 -5.94
CA LEU A 62 -2.71 -2.00 -6.09
C LEU A 62 -1.63 -3.06 -5.81
N TYR A 63 -1.80 -3.85 -4.77
CA TYR A 63 -0.88 -4.91 -4.36
C TYR A 63 -1.49 -6.31 -4.43
N PRO A 64 -1.59 -6.94 -5.63
CA PRO A 64 -2.18 -8.28 -5.76
C PRO A 64 -1.38 -9.37 -5.03
N SER A 65 -0.15 -9.06 -4.60
CA SER A 65 0.75 -10.00 -3.92
C SER A 65 0.14 -10.64 -2.68
N VAL A 66 -0.68 -9.90 -1.92
CA VAL A 66 -1.34 -10.41 -0.72
C VAL A 66 -2.41 -11.44 -1.11
N ALA A 67 -3.24 -11.15 -2.12
CA ALA A 67 -4.25 -12.06 -2.64
C ALA A 67 -3.63 -13.34 -3.22
N PHE A 68 -2.54 -13.22 -3.99
CA PHE A 68 -1.79 -14.39 -4.48
C PHE A 68 -1.19 -15.22 -3.35
N LYS A 69 -0.69 -14.58 -2.28
CA LYS A 69 -0.15 -15.27 -1.11
C LYS A 69 -1.22 -16.05 -0.36
N ARG A 70 -2.41 -15.47 -0.18
CA ARG A 70 -3.58 -16.12 0.45
C ARG A 70 -4.03 -17.35 -0.35
N ARG A 71 -3.96 -17.29 -1.69
CA ARG A 71 -4.34 -18.36 -2.62
C ARG A 71 -3.13 -19.02 -3.28
N ARG A 72 -2.02 -19.17 -2.55
CA ARG A 72 -0.71 -19.57 -3.12
C ARG A 72 -0.75 -20.87 -3.92
N GLN A 73 -1.42 -21.90 -3.43
CA GLN A 73 -1.50 -23.19 -4.13
C GLN A 73 -2.24 -23.05 -5.45
N GLU A 74 -3.37 -22.37 -5.47
CA GLU A 74 -4.14 -22.11 -6.69
C GLU A 74 -3.34 -21.27 -7.68
N TYR A 75 -2.67 -20.20 -7.22
CA TYR A 75 -1.82 -19.36 -8.05
C TYR A 75 -0.80 -20.18 -8.86
N TYR A 76 -0.04 -21.05 -8.20
CA TYR A 76 0.93 -21.88 -8.90
C TYR A 76 0.28 -22.95 -9.80
N ALA A 77 -0.84 -23.52 -9.39
CA ALA A 77 -1.58 -24.48 -10.23
C ALA A 77 -2.11 -23.81 -11.52
N ARG A 78 -2.61 -22.55 -11.43
CA ARG A 78 -3.07 -21.80 -12.61
C ARG A 78 -1.92 -21.42 -13.53
N LEU A 79 -0.78 -20.97 -13.01
CA LEU A 79 0.42 -20.72 -13.82
C LEU A 79 0.91 -21.98 -14.55
N ALA A 80 0.88 -23.14 -13.89
CA ALA A 80 1.24 -24.40 -14.50
C ALA A 80 0.25 -24.80 -15.61
N ALA A 81 -1.07 -24.72 -15.36
CA ALA A 81 -2.10 -25.05 -16.32
C ALA A 81 -2.03 -24.20 -17.60
N VAL A 82 -1.67 -22.92 -17.50
CA VAL A 82 -1.42 -22.11 -18.70
C VAL A 82 -0.27 -22.67 -19.52
N ARG A 83 0.82 -23.13 -18.88
CA ARG A 83 2.01 -23.66 -19.58
C ARG A 83 1.76 -25.04 -20.20
N THR A 84 1.00 -25.92 -19.53
CA THR A 84 0.80 -27.31 -19.95
C THR A 84 -0.43 -27.47 -20.86
N ASP A 85 -1.51 -26.77 -20.56
CA ASP A 85 -2.84 -27.01 -21.14
C ASP A 85 -3.36 -25.78 -21.91
N GLY A 86 -2.67 -24.63 -21.84
CA GLY A 86 -3.14 -23.39 -22.45
C GLY A 86 -4.40 -22.81 -21.77
N ASP A 87 -4.57 -23.04 -20.46
CA ASP A 87 -5.79 -22.65 -19.72
C ASP A 87 -5.76 -21.15 -19.33
N TRP A 88 -5.78 -20.29 -20.34
CA TRP A 88 -5.74 -18.84 -20.19
C TRP A 88 -7.00 -18.25 -19.55
N GLU A 89 -8.14 -18.86 -19.78
CA GLU A 89 -9.43 -18.36 -19.29
C GLU A 89 -9.52 -18.47 -17.78
N ARG A 90 -9.18 -19.64 -17.22
CA ARG A 90 -9.19 -19.83 -15.77
C ARG A 90 -8.11 -19.05 -15.08
N TRP A 91 -6.94 -18.87 -15.70
CA TRP A 91 -5.92 -17.95 -15.21
C TRP A 91 -6.45 -16.53 -15.14
N THR A 92 -7.04 -16.03 -16.22
CA THR A 92 -7.55 -14.66 -16.29
C THR A 92 -8.64 -14.42 -15.25
N ALA A 93 -9.57 -15.35 -15.08
CA ALA A 93 -10.60 -15.28 -14.05
C ALA A 93 -9.98 -15.20 -12.64
N PHE A 94 -9.06 -16.11 -12.32
CA PHE A 94 -8.34 -16.12 -11.05
C PHE A 94 -7.56 -14.82 -10.80
N PHE A 95 -6.87 -14.32 -11.82
CA PHE A 95 -6.12 -13.07 -11.74
C PHE A 95 -7.03 -11.87 -11.43
N LEU A 96 -8.14 -11.75 -12.15
CA LEU A 96 -9.11 -10.66 -11.95
C LEU A 96 -9.77 -10.74 -10.56
N ASP A 97 -10.07 -11.93 -10.06
CA ASP A 97 -10.56 -12.11 -8.69
C ASP A 97 -9.53 -11.63 -7.66
N CYS A 98 -8.26 -11.96 -7.84
CA CYS A 98 -7.19 -11.50 -6.95
C CYS A 98 -6.98 -9.97 -7.02
N VAL A 99 -7.11 -9.37 -8.21
CA VAL A 99 -7.06 -7.91 -8.38
C VAL A 99 -8.25 -7.26 -7.69
N LYS A 100 -9.44 -7.81 -7.83
CA LYS A 100 -10.65 -7.35 -7.15
C LYS A 100 -10.47 -7.41 -5.62
N ASP A 101 -10.03 -8.53 -5.07
CA ASP A 101 -9.78 -8.69 -3.64
C ASP A 101 -8.78 -7.64 -3.13
N ALA A 102 -7.69 -7.42 -3.88
CA ALA A 102 -6.68 -6.42 -3.52
C ALA A 102 -7.23 -4.98 -3.56
N ALA A 103 -8.09 -4.67 -4.53
CA ALA A 103 -8.74 -3.35 -4.65
C ALA A 103 -9.75 -3.12 -3.51
N ASP A 104 -10.56 -4.13 -3.18
CA ASP A 104 -11.53 -4.08 -2.08
C ASP A 104 -10.81 -3.92 -0.72
N ASP A 105 -9.70 -4.63 -0.51
CA ASP A 105 -8.85 -4.50 0.69
C ASP A 105 -8.27 -3.07 0.79
N GLY A 106 -7.70 -2.54 -0.29
CA GLY A 106 -7.17 -1.17 -0.34
C GLY A 106 -8.23 -0.11 -0.06
N ALA A 107 -9.40 -0.23 -0.68
CA ALA A 107 -10.52 0.69 -0.46
C ALA A 107 -11.00 0.67 1.00
N ARG A 108 -11.09 -0.51 1.62
CA ARG A 108 -11.47 -0.68 3.03
C ARG A 108 -10.47 -0.02 3.97
N VAL A 109 -9.17 -0.21 3.72
CA VAL A 109 -8.10 0.43 4.53
C VAL A 109 -8.15 1.94 4.37
N ALA A 110 -8.30 2.47 3.16
CA ALA A 110 -8.43 3.91 2.91
C ALA A 110 -9.63 4.53 3.65
N GLN A 111 -10.78 3.86 3.62
CA GLN A 111 -11.98 4.28 4.37
C GLN A 111 -11.75 4.25 5.88
N ALA A 112 -11.10 3.22 6.41
CA ALA A 112 -10.79 3.09 7.83
C ALA A 112 -9.83 4.20 8.29
N ILE A 113 -8.80 4.50 7.50
CA ILE A 113 -7.86 5.62 7.75
C ILE A 113 -8.61 6.96 7.74
N HIS A 114 -9.47 7.20 6.75
CA HIS A 114 -10.25 8.43 6.68
C HIS A 114 -11.15 8.60 7.92
N ALA A 115 -11.84 7.54 8.32
CA ALA A 115 -12.68 7.54 9.52
C ALA A 115 -11.86 7.76 10.81
N LEU A 116 -10.68 7.12 10.94
CA LEU A 116 -9.76 7.31 12.06
C LEU A 116 -9.32 8.78 12.15
N MET A 117 -8.84 9.36 11.04
CA MET A 117 -8.38 10.75 11.01
C MET A 117 -9.50 11.73 11.35
N GLY A 118 -10.71 11.51 10.84
CA GLY A 118 -11.89 12.33 11.15
C GLY A 118 -12.25 12.31 12.63
N ARG A 119 -12.25 11.12 13.26
CA ARG A 119 -12.50 10.96 14.71
C ARG A 119 -11.43 11.66 15.55
N ASP A 120 -10.16 11.45 15.22
CA ASP A 120 -9.06 12.00 16.00
C ASP A 120 -8.99 13.52 15.85
N ARG A 121 -9.26 14.04 14.64
CA ARG A 121 -9.38 15.48 14.41
C ARG A 121 -10.51 16.10 15.25
N ALA A 122 -11.66 15.47 15.30
CA ALA A 122 -12.78 15.95 16.12
C ALA A 122 -12.41 15.97 17.62
N ARG A 123 -11.74 14.92 18.13
CA ARG A 123 -11.27 14.84 19.51
C ARG A 123 -10.28 15.94 19.85
N VAL A 124 -9.32 16.22 18.96
CA VAL A 124 -8.33 17.30 19.15
C VAL A 124 -9.00 18.66 19.14
N VAL A 125 -9.88 18.94 18.15
CA VAL A 125 -10.51 20.26 17.99
C VAL A 125 -11.46 20.60 19.14
N HIS A 126 -12.17 19.61 19.70
CA HIS A 126 -13.12 19.84 20.79
C HIS A 126 -12.47 19.77 22.19
N HIS A 127 -11.17 19.49 22.28
CA HIS A 127 -10.48 19.45 23.56
C HIS A 127 -10.23 20.86 24.09
N GLU A 128 -10.40 21.09 25.40
CA GLU A 128 -10.22 22.41 26.05
C GLU A 128 -8.83 23.02 25.86
N ARG A 129 -7.81 22.16 25.71
CA ARG A 129 -6.41 22.55 25.44
C ARG A 129 -6.05 22.50 23.95
N ALA A 130 -7.05 22.50 23.07
CA ALA A 130 -6.81 22.49 21.64
C ALA A 130 -5.94 23.67 21.21
N THR A 131 -4.96 23.41 20.37
CA THR A 131 -4.13 24.43 19.75
C THR A 131 -4.03 24.22 18.25
N ILE A 132 -3.85 25.31 17.48
CA ILE A 132 -3.60 25.22 16.04
C ILE A 132 -2.40 24.31 15.75
N THR A 133 -1.38 24.34 16.62
CA THR A 133 -0.18 23.51 16.53
C THR A 133 -0.51 22.01 16.62
N ALA A 134 -1.39 21.62 17.56
CA ALA A 134 -1.80 20.21 17.70
C ALA A 134 -2.60 19.72 16.49
N VAL A 135 -3.49 20.54 15.96
CA VAL A 135 -4.24 20.22 14.74
C VAL A 135 -3.32 20.08 13.54
N LYS A 136 -2.40 21.02 13.33
CA LYS A 136 -1.40 20.94 12.26
C LYS A 136 -0.50 19.73 12.39
N LEU A 137 -0.07 19.39 13.62
CA LEU A 137 0.72 18.18 13.84
C LEU A 137 -0.07 16.91 13.47
N LEU A 138 -1.33 16.83 13.91
CA LEU A 138 -2.20 15.71 13.56
C LEU A 138 -2.33 15.54 12.03
N ASP A 139 -2.51 16.64 11.27
CA ASP A 139 -2.63 16.62 9.81
C ASP A 139 -1.34 16.13 9.12
N LEU A 140 -0.18 16.22 9.77
CA LEU A 140 1.11 15.75 9.27
C LEU A 140 1.44 14.29 9.65
N LEU A 141 0.72 13.71 10.63
CA LEU A 141 0.99 12.35 11.10
C LEU A 141 0.86 11.27 10.03
N PRO A 142 -0.11 11.30 9.07
CA PRO A 142 -0.18 10.27 8.03
C PRO A 142 1.10 10.16 7.19
N SER A 143 1.77 11.28 6.94
CA SER A 143 3.05 11.31 6.22
C SER A 143 4.27 11.08 7.14
N ASN A 144 4.10 11.21 8.45
CA ASN A 144 5.15 11.07 9.45
C ASN A 144 4.60 10.34 10.69
N PRO A 145 4.17 9.08 10.55
CA PRO A 145 3.45 8.38 11.61
C PRO A 145 4.31 8.02 12.83
N VAL A 146 5.62 8.16 12.70
CA VAL A 146 6.58 7.98 13.79
C VAL A 146 7.48 9.21 13.83
N LEU A 147 7.55 9.89 14.99
CA LEU A 147 8.31 11.12 15.12
C LEU A 147 8.84 11.34 16.53
N THR A 148 9.82 12.25 16.64
CA THR A 148 10.33 12.82 17.89
C THR A 148 9.86 14.26 18.04
N VAL A 149 10.05 14.87 19.23
CA VAL A 149 9.78 16.31 19.45
C VAL A 149 10.59 17.18 18.49
N LEU A 150 11.85 16.82 18.24
CA LEU A 150 12.72 17.55 17.31
C LEU A 150 12.12 17.50 15.90
N ARG A 151 11.74 16.31 15.43
CA ARG A 151 11.12 16.15 14.09
C ARG A 151 9.82 16.91 13.97
N ALA A 152 8.97 16.88 15.00
CA ALA A 152 7.73 17.66 15.02
C ALA A 152 7.99 19.17 14.94
N SER A 153 9.01 19.68 15.65
CA SER A 153 9.38 21.10 15.58
C SER A 153 9.87 21.53 14.20
N GLU A 154 10.67 20.68 13.53
CA GLU A 154 11.12 20.89 12.16
C GLU A 154 9.94 20.94 11.17
N LEU A 155 9.06 19.92 11.21
CA LEU A 155 7.90 19.81 10.32
C LEU A 155 6.94 20.98 10.44
N LEU A 156 6.78 21.51 11.67
CA LEU A 156 5.88 22.63 11.95
C LEU A 156 6.57 24.00 11.78
N GLY A 157 7.89 24.06 11.63
CA GLY A 157 8.67 25.30 11.56
C GLY A 157 8.62 26.11 12.87
N ILE A 158 8.60 25.44 14.04
CA ILE A 158 8.47 26.05 15.36
C ILE A 158 9.57 25.55 16.31
N THR A 159 9.66 26.15 17.50
CA THR A 159 10.59 25.70 18.57
C THR A 159 10.06 24.41 19.24
N ALA A 160 10.96 23.70 19.95
CA ALA A 160 10.63 22.44 20.61
C ALA A 160 9.54 22.55 21.72
N PRO A 161 9.44 23.62 22.54
CA PRO A 161 8.42 23.70 23.60
C PRO A 161 6.97 23.62 23.08
N PRO A 162 6.51 24.40 22.07
CA PRO A 162 5.15 24.26 21.55
C PRO A 162 4.94 22.93 20.80
N ALA A 163 5.95 22.37 20.13
CA ALA A 163 5.87 21.04 19.53
C ALA A 163 5.65 19.97 20.59
N ARG A 164 6.36 20.06 21.72
CA ARG A 164 6.19 19.18 22.88
C ARG A 164 4.76 19.23 23.41
N LYS A 165 4.20 20.42 23.64
CA LYS A 165 2.83 20.59 24.12
C LYS A 165 1.80 19.98 23.18
N ALA A 166 2.03 20.07 21.86
CA ALA A 166 1.17 19.43 20.87
C ALA A 166 1.24 17.90 20.96
N ILE A 167 2.45 17.33 21.09
CA ILE A 167 2.64 15.89 21.27
C ILE A 167 1.98 15.41 22.57
N ASP A 168 2.21 16.11 23.69
CA ASP A 168 1.65 15.75 25.00
C ASP A 168 0.10 15.72 24.95
N LEU A 169 -0.53 16.66 24.25
CA LEU A 169 -1.98 16.62 24.02
C LEU A 169 -2.41 15.42 23.17
N LEU A 170 -1.70 15.13 22.08
CA LEU A 170 -2.03 13.99 21.22
C LEU A 170 -1.80 12.65 21.93
N GLU A 171 -0.81 12.58 22.83
CA GLU A 171 -0.56 11.42 23.68
C GLU A 171 -1.67 11.25 24.73
N GLU A 172 -2.09 12.31 25.41
CA GLU A 172 -3.21 12.31 26.36
C GLU A 172 -4.51 11.86 25.69
N LEU A 173 -4.77 12.29 24.47
CA LEU A 173 -5.90 11.84 23.67
C LEU A 173 -5.73 10.42 23.11
N GLY A 174 -4.59 9.75 23.33
CA GLY A 174 -4.31 8.41 22.81
C GLY A 174 -4.15 8.35 21.28
N VAL A 175 -3.95 9.50 20.61
CA VAL A 175 -3.61 9.57 19.17
C VAL A 175 -2.18 9.12 18.95
N LEU A 176 -1.25 9.67 19.76
CA LEU A 176 0.14 9.26 19.79
C LEU A 176 0.41 8.36 20.99
N ARG A 177 1.36 7.43 20.82
CA ARG A 177 1.88 6.57 21.88
C ARG A 177 3.41 6.67 21.88
N GLU A 178 3.99 6.89 23.05
CA GLU A 178 5.43 6.78 23.26
C GLU A 178 5.86 5.31 23.14
N THR A 179 6.95 5.03 22.40
CA THR A 179 7.36 3.66 22.03
C THR A 179 8.71 3.22 22.57
N THR A 180 9.50 4.14 23.12
CA THR A 180 10.91 3.86 23.49
C THR A 180 11.15 3.66 24.97
N GLY A 181 10.26 4.12 25.86
CA GLY A 181 10.43 4.11 27.31
C GLY A 181 11.60 5.00 27.82
N LYS A 182 12.14 5.86 26.95
CA LYS A 182 13.29 6.71 27.28
C LYS A 182 12.88 7.98 28.02
N GLN A 183 13.78 8.52 28.84
CA GLN A 183 13.56 9.84 29.45
C GLN A 183 13.88 10.99 28.49
N ARG A 184 14.80 10.79 27.53
CA ARG A 184 15.20 11.75 26.49
C ARG A 184 15.06 11.10 25.11
N ASP A 185 14.90 11.93 24.09
CA ASP A 185 14.76 11.50 22.68
C ASP A 185 13.65 10.45 22.50
N ARG A 186 12.52 10.69 23.16
CA ARG A 186 11.32 9.85 23.05
C ARG A 186 10.80 9.83 21.62
N VAL A 187 10.39 8.66 21.18
CA VAL A 187 9.75 8.44 19.90
C VAL A 187 8.27 8.18 20.11
N TYR A 188 7.44 8.84 19.32
CA TYR A 188 5.98 8.75 19.37
C TYR A 188 5.47 8.18 18.07
N ALA A 189 4.51 7.28 18.14
CA ALA A 189 3.90 6.64 16.97
C ALA A 189 2.39 6.87 16.95
N TYR A 190 1.83 7.11 15.76
CA TYR A 190 0.40 7.08 15.49
C TYR A 190 -0.02 5.61 15.35
N HIS A 191 -0.13 4.93 16.48
CA HIS A 191 -0.25 3.47 16.55
C HIS A 191 -1.46 2.94 15.78
N ALA A 192 -2.65 3.50 16.01
CA ALA A 192 -3.87 3.06 15.33
C ALA A 192 -3.80 3.21 13.79
N TYR A 193 -3.09 4.24 13.29
CA TYR A 193 -2.84 4.40 11.86
C TYR A 193 -1.91 3.31 11.32
N LEU A 194 -0.82 3.02 12.03
CA LEU A 194 0.13 1.99 11.64
C LEU A 194 -0.48 0.58 11.68
N GLU A 195 -1.36 0.30 12.65
CA GLU A 195 -2.10 -0.96 12.70
C GLU A 195 -2.94 -1.17 11.44
N LEU A 196 -3.72 -0.16 11.02
CA LEU A 196 -4.52 -0.24 9.78
C LEU A 196 -3.69 -0.54 8.54
N LEU A 197 -2.43 -0.04 8.47
CA LEU A 197 -1.52 -0.31 7.36
C LEU A 197 -0.92 -1.72 7.40
N THR A 198 -0.81 -2.34 8.58
CA THR A 198 -0.19 -3.67 8.74
C THR A 198 -1.19 -4.82 8.69
N GLU A 199 -2.47 -4.58 8.92
CA GLU A 199 -3.55 -5.56 8.85
C GLU A 199 -4.03 -5.87 7.41
N SER A 200 -3.49 -5.16 6.42
CA SER A 200 -3.84 -5.28 5.00
C SER A 200 -3.04 -6.33 4.21
#